data_4751db1e8983c4e61b4f51299153af95
#
_entry.id   4751db1e8983c4e61b4f51299153af95
#
_cell.length_a   1.000
_cell.length_b   1.000
_cell.length_c   1.000
_cell.angle_alpha   90.00
_cell.angle_beta   90.00
_cell.angle_gamma   90.00
#
_symmetry.space_group_name_H-M   'P 1'
#
loop_
_entity.id
_entity.type
_entity.pdbx_description
1 polymer ?
#
loop_
_entity_poly.entity_id
_entity_poly.type
_entity_poly.pdbx_seq_one_letter_code
_entity_poly.pdbx_strand_id
1 'polypeptide(L)'
;MDILDLLKSLLSLSLGDFIRRNFGTGPGTELLIDIGGVVILSTFCLLIVIFLIWLTRKIVARMQDRIGPNRVGGRYGLLQTVADVMKLLSKEVINPAGADWVAFNAAPLLIVMAALLMWAVMPFAPGVIGVNLNIGIFYILAISSASVMIILLAGWGSNNKYALLGAFRAVAQMVSYEVPMILALLVPIILASTMSTEGIIAAQTLPFILFAPVSALIFFISSLAETGRTPFDLLEAESEIVAGFHIEYSGMKFGMFFLAEFLNTLFMSGLVVTLYLGGYRFFGLENWVSADGYPYGRLIGLIAFFAKTFLLYFIYDWVRGTLPRVRVDQILNFNWKFLVPLSLALVFFVAIVDKLIPTGTNVVVRMTIHLLLNILIAAVALELLRRRGRQNRLAMSAGGGSGGVEAVAGHGGGHDDHGHDGPQPIEDVPDVLDTPLGVREPVAVPAH
;
A
#
# COMPACT_ATOMS: atom_id res chain seq x y z
N MET A 1 32.80 -21.46 -23.34
CA MET A 1 31.93 -20.80 -22.33
C MET A 1 31.92 -21.67 -21.10
N ASP A 2 32.64 -21.28 -20.04
CA ASP A 2 32.79 -22.12 -18.86
C ASP A 2 31.56 -21.99 -17.96
N ILE A 3 30.94 -23.12 -17.64
CA ILE A 3 29.76 -23.18 -16.77
C ILE A 3 30.08 -22.54 -15.40
N LEU A 4 31.33 -22.66 -14.94
CA LEU A 4 31.80 -22.09 -13.69
C LEU A 4 31.77 -20.54 -13.71
N ASP A 5 32.18 -19.92 -14.81
CA ASP A 5 32.16 -18.45 -14.97
C ASP A 5 30.72 -17.92 -15.12
N LEU A 6 29.83 -18.66 -15.75
CA LEU A 6 28.41 -18.35 -15.78
C LEU A 6 27.80 -18.41 -14.36
N LEU A 7 28.11 -19.47 -13.60
CA LEU A 7 27.66 -19.63 -12.22
C LEU A 7 28.18 -18.50 -11.30
N LYS A 8 29.47 -18.13 -11.42
CA LYS A 8 30.05 -17.00 -10.66
C LYS A 8 29.40 -15.68 -11.06
N SER A 9 29.10 -15.44 -12.34
CA SER A 9 28.43 -14.21 -12.79
C SER A 9 26.99 -14.12 -12.32
N LEU A 10 26.27 -15.24 -12.26
CA LEU A 10 24.93 -15.31 -11.68
C LEU A 10 24.95 -15.02 -10.15
N LEU A 11 25.86 -15.67 -9.44
CA LEU A 11 26.01 -15.47 -7.98
C LEU A 11 26.44 -14.05 -7.60
N SER A 12 27.24 -13.40 -8.46
CA SER A 12 27.69 -12.01 -8.25
C SER A 12 26.75 -10.94 -8.83
N LEU A 13 25.62 -11.36 -9.41
CA LEU A 13 24.67 -10.45 -10.09
C LEU A 13 25.32 -9.61 -11.20
N SER A 14 26.31 -10.16 -11.91
CA SER A 14 27.06 -9.53 -12.99
C SER A 14 26.84 -10.18 -14.35
N LEU A 15 25.64 -10.73 -14.57
CA LEU A 15 25.29 -11.44 -15.82
C LEU A 15 25.43 -10.53 -17.05
N GLY A 16 25.07 -9.27 -16.95
CA GLY A 16 25.24 -8.29 -18.03
C GLY A 16 26.70 -8.11 -18.41
N ASP A 17 27.62 -8.02 -17.43
CA ASP A 17 29.05 -7.91 -17.65
C ASP A 17 29.62 -9.18 -18.30
N PHE A 18 29.09 -10.34 -17.91
CA PHE A 18 29.44 -11.64 -18.52
C PHE A 18 29.01 -11.70 -20.00
N ILE A 19 27.80 -11.25 -20.32
CA ILE A 19 27.29 -11.20 -21.70
C ILE A 19 28.15 -10.25 -22.55
N ARG A 20 28.46 -9.05 -22.05
CA ARG A 20 29.32 -8.08 -22.74
C ARG A 20 30.72 -8.63 -23.04
N ARG A 21 31.30 -9.39 -22.08
CA ARG A 21 32.62 -10.03 -22.27
C ARG A 21 32.62 -11.08 -23.36
N ASN A 22 31.54 -11.88 -23.49
CA ASN A 22 31.48 -12.99 -24.43
C ASN A 22 30.95 -12.61 -25.82
N PHE A 23 30.02 -11.63 -25.91
CA PHE A 23 29.31 -11.26 -27.12
C PHE A 23 29.67 -9.85 -27.65
N GLY A 24 30.50 -9.12 -26.91
CA GLY A 24 30.91 -7.76 -27.27
C GLY A 24 29.88 -6.70 -26.89
N THR A 25 30.21 -5.42 -27.14
CA THR A 25 29.42 -4.24 -26.79
C THR A 25 28.67 -3.64 -27.98
N GLY A 26 28.02 -4.49 -28.79
CA GLY A 26 27.20 -4.03 -29.90
C GLY A 26 25.80 -3.59 -29.47
N PRO A 27 25.08 -2.73 -30.25
CA PRO A 27 23.72 -2.30 -29.91
C PRO A 27 22.73 -3.46 -29.77
N GLY A 28 22.94 -4.57 -30.45
CA GLY A 28 22.13 -5.77 -30.30
C GLY A 28 22.36 -6.51 -29.01
N THR A 29 23.58 -6.53 -28.46
CA THR A 29 23.88 -7.13 -27.16
C THR A 29 23.35 -6.30 -26.02
N GLU A 30 23.39 -4.97 -26.09
CA GLU A 30 22.77 -4.10 -25.07
C GLU A 30 21.25 -4.27 -25.07
N LEU A 31 20.60 -4.31 -26.22
CA LEU A 31 19.16 -4.58 -26.33
C LEU A 31 18.77 -5.94 -25.72
N LEU A 32 19.56 -7.00 -25.93
CA LEU A 32 19.32 -8.30 -25.32
C LEU A 32 19.48 -8.29 -23.81
N ILE A 33 20.45 -7.53 -23.28
CA ILE A 33 20.65 -7.35 -21.82
C ILE A 33 19.44 -6.61 -21.22
N ASP A 34 18.98 -5.53 -21.87
CA ASP A 34 17.84 -4.74 -21.40
C ASP A 34 16.54 -5.56 -21.41
N ILE A 35 16.23 -6.25 -22.51
CA ILE A 35 15.06 -7.14 -22.57
C ILE A 35 15.16 -8.26 -21.52
N GLY A 36 16.34 -8.88 -21.39
CA GLY A 36 16.59 -9.89 -20.36
C GLY A 36 16.37 -9.36 -18.96
N GLY A 37 16.83 -8.15 -18.67
CA GLY A 37 16.61 -7.45 -17.39
C GLY A 37 15.13 -7.21 -17.10
N VAL A 38 14.37 -6.73 -18.07
CA VAL A 38 12.91 -6.53 -17.94
C VAL A 38 12.20 -7.85 -17.68
N VAL A 39 12.53 -8.92 -18.41
CA VAL A 39 11.91 -10.25 -18.21
C VAL A 39 12.25 -10.82 -16.84
N ILE A 40 13.50 -10.71 -16.40
CA ILE A 40 13.93 -11.20 -15.08
C ILE A 40 13.21 -10.42 -13.96
N LEU A 41 13.20 -9.09 -14.05
CA LEU A 41 12.56 -8.24 -13.04
C LEU A 41 11.06 -8.50 -12.95
N SER A 42 10.35 -8.52 -14.07
CA SER A 42 8.90 -8.76 -14.08
C SER A 42 8.55 -10.16 -13.60
N THR A 43 9.30 -11.20 -14.01
CA THR A 43 9.10 -12.57 -13.52
C THR A 43 9.36 -12.66 -12.03
N PHE A 44 10.42 -12.02 -11.52
CA PHE A 44 10.71 -11.94 -10.10
C PHE A 44 9.56 -11.27 -9.33
N CYS A 45 9.05 -10.12 -9.80
CA CYS A 45 7.92 -9.42 -9.20
C CYS A 45 6.65 -10.29 -9.17
N LEU A 46 6.36 -11.04 -10.23
CA LEU A 46 5.20 -11.93 -10.26
C LEU A 46 5.34 -13.10 -9.29
N LEU A 47 6.52 -13.71 -9.22
CA LEU A 47 6.79 -14.84 -8.31
C LEU A 47 6.78 -14.41 -6.84
N ILE A 48 7.33 -13.23 -6.52
CA ILE A 48 7.37 -12.76 -5.14
C ILE A 48 5.98 -12.51 -4.57
N VAL A 49 5.01 -12.08 -5.40
CA VAL A 49 3.61 -11.90 -4.97
C VAL A 49 3.00 -13.21 -4.48
N ILE A 50 3.27 -14.33 -5.15
CA ILE A 50 2.80 -15.66 -4.73
C ILE A 50 3.28 -15.95 -3.28
N PHE A 51 4.53 -15.62 -2.99
CA PHE A 51 5.10 -15.75 -1.66
C PHE A 51 4.50 -14.75 -0.66
N LEU A 52 4.29 -13.49 -1.05
CA LEU A 52 3.71 -12.46 -0.17
C LEU A 52 2.29 -12.80 0.26
N ILE A 53 1.44 -13.26 -0.65
CA ILE A 53 0.07 -13.68 -0.32
C ILE A 53 0.08 -14.80 0.72
N TRP A 54 0.97 -15.79 0.56
CA TRP A 54 1.13 -16.86 1.54
C TRP A 54 1.62 -16.30 2.89
N LEU A 55 2.62 -15.41 2.89
CA LEU A 55 3.20 -14.79 4.08
C LEU A 55 2.14 -14.01 4.87
N THR A 56 1.40 -13.11 4.19
CA THR A 56 0.33 -12.31 4.79
C THR A 56 -0.73 -13.20 5.43
N ARG A 57 -1.19 -14.26 4.72
CA ARG A 57 -2.16 -15.21 5.29
C ARG A 57 -1.64 -15.91 6.54
N LYS A 58 -0.34 -16.23 6.62
CA LYS A 58 0.28 -16.83 7.82
C LYS A 58 0.38 -15.83 8.97
N ILE A 59 0.80 -14.61 8.71
CA ILE A 59 0.94 -13.55 9.71
C ILE A 59 -0.42 -13.22 10.33
N VAL A 60 -1.42 -12.91 9.49
CA VAL A 60 -2.77 -12.58 9.94
C VAL A 60 -3.43 -13.74 10.70
N ALA A 61 -3.24 -14.98 10.24
CA ALA A 61 -3.77 -16.14 10.94
C ALA A 61 -3.19 -16.29 12.36
N ARG A 62 -1.90 -16.02 12.54
CA ARG A 62 -1.25 -16.03 13.87
C ARG A 62 -1.80 -14.95 14.80
N MET A 63 -2.10 -13.77 14.25
CA MET A 63 -2.72 -12.69 15.04
C MET A 63 -4.16 -13.02 15.44
N GLN A 64 -4.84 -13.85 14.66
CA GLN A 64 -6.20 -14.31 14.93
C GLN A 64 -6.27 -15.65 15.66
N ASP A 65 -5.18 -16.12 16.26
CA ASP A 65 -5.06 -17.41 16.96
C ASP A 65 -5.50 -18.64 16.15
N ARG A 66 -5.25 -18.60 14.82
CA ARG A 66 -5.54 -19.73 13.91
C ARG A 66 -4.31 -20.15 13.10
N ILE A 67 -4.34 -21.36 12.56
CA ILE A 67 -3.15 -21.97 11.92
C ILE A 67 -2.85 -21.39 10.52
N GLY A 68 -3.83 -20.85 9.81
CA GLY A 68 -3.69 -20.45 8.41
C GLY A 68 -3.54 -21.64 7.44
N PRO A 69 -3.12 -21.41 6.17
CA PRO A 69 -3.00 -22.48 5.18
C PRO A 69 -2.02 -23.58 5.63
N ASN A 70 -2.47 -24.85 5.67
CA ASN A 70 -1.65 -25.98 6.14
C ASN A 70 -1.91 -27.31 5.43
N ARG A 71 -2.70 -27.34 4.35
CA ARG A 71 -3.09 -28.60 3.67
C ARG A 71 -2.47 -28.72 2.27
N VAL A 72 -2.53 -27.68 1.45
CA VAL A 72 -2.06 -27.71 0.05
C VAL A 72 -0.57 -27.43 0.01
N GLY A 73 0.25 -28.37 -0.45
CA GLY A 73 1.71 -28.22 -0.49
C GLY A 73 2.42 -28.52 0.83
N GLY A 74 1.90 -29.50 1.59
CA GLY A 74 2.50 -29.99 2.83
C GLY A 74 2.12 -29.18 4.07
N ARG A 75 2.82 -29.44 5.19
CA ARG A 75 2.54 -28.89 6.54
C ARG A 75 2.47 -27.36 6.61
N TYR A 76 3.12 -26.67 5.68
CA TYR A 76 3.16 -25.19 5.67
C TYR A 76 2.20 -24.54 4.69
N GLY A 77 1.52 -25.33 3.83
CA GLY A 77 0.55 -24.82 2.87
C GLY A 77 1.16 -23.91 1.79
N LEU A 78 2.42 -24.17 1.37
CA LEU A 78 3.15 -23.31 0.42
C LEU A 78 2.50 -23.19 -0.95
N LEU A 79 1.85 -24.28 -1.43
CA LEU A 79 1.20 -24.30 -2.75
C LEU A 79 -0.23 -23.74 -2.74
N GLN A 80 -0.73 -23.24 -1.61
CA GLN A 80 -2.07 -22.67 -1.53
C GLN A 80 -2.26 -21.50 -2.50
N THR A 81 -1.27 -20.60 -2.58
CA THR A 81 -1.33 -19.44 -3.49
C THR A 81 -1.26 -19.85 -4.95
N VAL A 82 -0.52 -20.90 -5.29
CA VAL A 82 -0.50 -21.47 -6.65
C VAL A 82 -1.88 -22.04 -6.99
N ALA A 83 -2.52 -22.75 -6.06
CA ALA A 83 -3.89 -23.25 -6.25
C ALA A 83 -4.90 -22.10 -6.44
N ASP A 84 -4.73 -20.98 -5.73
CA ASP A 84 -5.56 -19.78 -5.90
C ASP A 84 -5.36 -19.15 -7.30
N VAL A 85 -4.13 -19.06 -7.80
CA VAL A 85 -3.86 -18.60 -9.16
C VAL A 85 -4.50 -19.52 -10.20
N MET A 86 -4.34 -20.84 -10.05
CA MET A 86 -4.96 -21.81 -10.96
C MET A 86 -6.49 -21.71 -10.95
N LYS A 87 -7.09 -21.49 -9.78
CA LYS A 87 -8.52 -21.24 -9.65
C LYS A 87 -8.95 -19.99 -10.41
N LEU A 88 -8.22 -18.88 -10.29
CA LEU A 88 -8.53 -17.62 -10.98
C LEU A 88 -8.38 -17.74 -12.50
N LEU A 89 -7.41 -18.52 -12.98
CA LEU A 89 -7.21 -18.79 -14.41
C LEU A 89 -8.31 -19.67 -15.01
N SER A 90 -8.80 -20.66 -14.23
CA SER A 90 -9.88 -21.57 -14.68
C SER A 90 -11.28 -20.99 -14.51
N LYS A 91 -11.43 -19.90 -13.74
CA LYS A 91 -12.71 -19.26 -13.47
C LYS A 91 -13.21 -18.52 -14.72
N GLU A 92 -14.50 -18.64 -14.99
CA GLU A 92 -15.17 -17.92 -16.07
C GLU A 92 -15.01 -16.39 -15.92
N VAL A 93 -14.67 -15.73 -17.04
CA VAL A 93 -14.54 -14.27 -17.12
C VAL A 93 -15.87 -13.70 -17.55
N ILE A 94 -16.60 -13.11 -16.62
CA ILE A 94 -17.88 -12.47 -16.85
C ILE A 94 -17.65 -10.99 -17.13
N ASN A 95 -18.21 -10.49 -18.24
CA ASN A 95 -18.22 -9.06 -18.57
C ASN A 95 -19.66 -8.58 -18.50
N PRO A 96 -19.97 -7.54 -17.71
CA PRO A 96 -21.31 -6.95 -17.67
C PRO A 96 -21.71 -6.40 -19.04
N ALA A 97 -22.96 -6.60 -19.44
CA ALA A 97 -23.46 -6.18 -20.76
C ALA A 97 -23.40 -4.64 -20.96
N GLY A 98 -23.51 -3.88 -19.88
CA GLY A 98 -23.46 -2.41 -19.90
C GLY A 98 -22.06 -1.82 -19.69
N ALA A 99 -21.00 -2.64 -19.49
CA ALA A 99 -19.66 -2.14 -19.24
C ALA A 99 -19.01 -1.57 -20.51
N ASP A 100 -18.21 -0.51 -20.35
CA ASP A 100 -17.32 -0.03 -21.44
C ASP A 100 -16.20 -1.04 -21.64
N TRP A 101 -16.26 -1.75 -22.79
CA TRP A 101 -15.34 -2.84 -23.09
C TRP A 101 -13.86 -2.43 -23.06
N VAL A 102 -13.53 -1.21 -23.55
CA VAL A 102 -12.14 -0.72 -23.60
C VAL A 102 -11.63 -0.40 -22.20
N ALA A 103 -12.36 0.43 -21.46
CA ALA A 103 -11.99 0.86 -20.11
C ALA A 103 -11.94 -0.33 -19.14
N PHE A 104 -12.94 -1.21 -19.20
CA PHE A 104 -13.05 -2.39 -18.34
C PHE A 104 -11.91 -3.40 -18.53
N ASN A 105 -11.45 -3.62 -19.76
CA ASN A 105 -10.34 -4.55 -20.02
C ASN A 105 -8.97 -3.89 -19.86
N ALA A 106 -8.84 -2.58 -20.12
CA ALA A 106 -7.57 -1.88 -19.99
C ALA A 106 -7.16 -1.66 -18.52
N ALA A 107 -8.09 -1.37 -17.62
CA ALA A 107 -7.79 -1.03 -16.25
C ALA A 107 -6.95 -2.09 -15.50
N PRO A 108 -7.29 -3.41 -15.50
CA PRO A 108 -6.46 -4.42 -14.82
C PRO A 108 -5.07 -4.59 -15.45
N LEU A 109 -4.92 -4.39 -16.75
CA LEU A 109 -3.61 -4.43 -17.42
C LEU A 109 -2.75 -3.24 -17.02
N LEU A 110 -3.34 -2.04 -17.05
CA LEU A 110 -2.63 -0.80 -16.73
C LEU A 110 -2.19 -0.74 -15.27
N ILE A 111 -2.97 -1.24 -14.32
CA ILE A 111 -2.59 -1.23 -12.90
C ILE A 111 -1.39 -2.14 -12.62
N VAL A 112 -1.34 -3.33 -13.23
CA VAL A 112 -0.18 -4.23 -13.12
C VAL A 112 1.04 -3.61 -13.81
N MET A 113 0.86 -3.01 -14.98
CA MET A 113 1.94 -2.31 -15.68
C MET A 113 2.51 -1.17 -14.84
N ALA A 114 1.66 -0.33 -14.22
CA ALA A 114 2.10 0.73 -13.32
C ALA A 114 2.89 0.17 -12.12
N ALA A 115 2.38 -0.90 -11.49
CA ALA A 115 3.06 -1.55 -10.39
C ALA A 115 4.45 -2.10 -10.78
N LEU A 116 4.59 -2.71 -11.96
CA LEU A 116 5.88 -3.20 -12.46
C LEU A 116 6.85 -2.06 -12.81
N LEU A 117 6.35 -0.98 -13.43
CA LEU A 117 7.17 0.17 -13.82
C LEU A 117 7.85 0.85 -12.63
N MET A 118 7.19 0.90 -11.47
CA MET A 118 7.81 1.47 -10.26
C MET A 118 9.08 0.71 -9.84
N TRP A 119 9.14 -0.61 -10.03
CA TRP A 119 10.31 -1.43 -9.69
C TRP A 119 11.54 -1.16 -10.57
N ALA A 120 11.37 -0.58 -11.75
CA ALA A 120 12.47 -0.29 -12.67
C ALA A 120 13.52 0.67 -12.09
N VAL A 121 13.14 1.54 -11.15
CA VAL A 121 14.00 2.57 -10.55
C VAL A 121 14.46 2.19 -9.14
N MET A 122 14.10 0.98 -8.67
CA MET A 122 14.47 0.51 -7.34
C MET A 122 15.91 -0.04 -7.33
N PRO A 123 16.81 0.49 -6.49
CA PRO A 123 18.17 0.01 -6.36
C PRO A 123 18.23 -1.19 -5.40
N PHE A 124 18.38 -2.39 -5.93
CA PHE A 124 18.43 -3.63 -5.15
C PHE A 124 19.81 -3.91 -4.52
N ALA A 125 20.88 -3.57 -5.26
CA ALA A 125 22.27 -3.76 -4.82
C ALA A 125 23.16 -2.74 -5.56
N PRO A 126 24.43 -2.57 -5.17
CA PRO A 126 25.35 -1.68 -5.88
C PRO A 126 25.42 -2.04 -7.37
N GLY A 127 25.00 -1.11 -8.24
CA GLY A 127 24.95 -1.31 -9.70
C GLY A 127 23.90 -2.31 -10.18
N VAL A 128 22.97 -2.76 -9.33
CA VAL A 128 21.82 -3.60 -9.70
C VAL A 128 20.56 -2.77 -9.56
N ILE A 129 20.27 -2.02 -10.60
CA ILE A 129 19.10 -1.15 -10.77
C ILE A 129 18.62 -1.29 -12.21
N GLY A 130 17.32 -1.27 -12.46
CA GLY A 130 16.80 -1.37 -13.81
C GLY A 130 17.20 -0.15 -14.65
N VAL A 131 16.85 1.05 -14.20
CA VAL A 131 17.23 2.32 -14.83
C VAL A 131 17.63 3.32 -13.75
N ASN A 132 18.85 3.86 -13.85
CA ASN A 132 19.31 4.91 -12.93
C ASN A 132 18.90 6.27 -13.49
N LEU A 133 17.82 6.85 -12.96
CA LEU A 133 17.33 8.16 -13.35
C LEU A 133 17.76 9.22 -12.33
N ASN A 134 18.27 10.35 -12.83
CA ASN A 134 18.60 11.52 -11.96
C ASN A 134 17.38 12.05 -11.20
N ILE A 135 16.19 11.86 -11.76
CA ILE A 135 14.88 12.25 -11.20
C ILE A 135 14.05 11.02 -10.81
N GLY A 136 14.69 9.95 -10.33
CA GLY A 136 14.04 8.66 -10.05
C GLY A 136 12.84 8.76 -9.11
N ILE A 137 12.91 9.64 -8.11
CA ILE A 137 11.79 9.88 -7.18
C ILE A 137 10.58 10.52 -7.89
N PHE A 138 10.81 11.49 -8.79
CA PHE A 138 9.71 12.08 -9.57
C PHE A 138 9.02 11.05 -10.49
N TYR A 139 9.81 10.14 -11.07
CA TYR A 139 9.28 9.04 -11.86
C TYR A 139 8.35 8.14 -11.03
N ILE A 140 8.77 7.77 -9.81
CA ILE A 140 7.94 6.98 -8.89
C ILE A 140 6.61 7.68 -8.59
N LEU A 141 6.66 8.97 -8.25
CA LEU A 141 5.47 9.76 -7.97
C LEU A 141 4.52 9.86 -9.17
N ALA A 142 5.07 10.07 -10.37
CA ALA A 142 4.26 10.16 -11.59
C ALA A 142 3.49 8.85 -11.86
N ILE A 143 4.12 7.69 -11.65
CA ILE A 143 3.46 6.40 -11.84
C ILE A 143 2.46 6.10 -10.71
N SER A 144 2.78 6.47 -9.46
CA SER A 144 1.86 6.35 -8.34
C SER A 144 0.58 7.14 -8.61
N SER A 145 0.68 8.41 -9.01
CA SER A 145 -0.47 9.24 -9.38
C SER A 145 -1.25 8.66 -10.58
N ALA A 146 -0.58 8.06 -11.56
CA ALA A 146 -1.25 7.38 -12.68
C ALA A 146 -2.07 6.18 -12.20
N SER A 147 -1.62 5.43 -11.18
CA SER A 147 -2.36 4.29 -10.63
C SER A 147 -3.71 4.69 -10.03
N VAL A 148 -3.80 5.88 -9.45
CA VAL A 148 -5.05 6.45 -8.92
C VAL A 148 -6.08 6.67 -10.05
N MET A 149 -5.63 7.19 -11.19
CA MET A 149 -6.49 7.37 -12.38
C MET A 149 -6.97 6.04 -12.96
N ILE A 150 -6.15 4.99 -12.89
CA ILE A 150 -6.50 3.65 -13.35
C ILE A 150 -7.61 3.03 -12.48
N ILE A 151 -7.59 3.25 -11.18
CA ILE A 151 -8.66 2.82 -10.26
C ILE A 151 -9.99 3.52 -10.61
N LEU A 152 -9.93 4.81 -10.91
CA LEU A 152 -11.11 5.55 -11.37
C LEU A 152 -11.63 4.99 -12.71
N LEU A 153 -10.73 4.68 -13.64
CA LEU A 153 -11.07 4.06 -14.92
C LEU A 153 -11.75 2.70 -14.73
N ALA A 154 -11.30 1.90 -13.75
CA ALA A 154 -11.90 0.61 -13.42
C ALA A 154 -13.35 0.77 -12.92
N GLY A 155 -13.60 1.70 -12.00
CA GLY A 155 -14.93 1.98 -11.49
C GLY A 155 -15.88 2.57 -12.56
N TRP A 156 -15.36 3.47 -13.39
CA TRP A 156 -16.11 4.05 -14.51
C TRP A 156 -16.48 2.99 -15.56
N GLY A 157 -15.47 2.19 -15.99
CA GLY A 157 -15.65 1.16 -17.02
C GLY A 157 -16.64 0.06 -16.63
N SER A 158 -16.87 -0.16 -15.34
CA SER A 158 -17.82 -1.14 -14.81
C SER A 158 -19.28 -0.77 -15.04
N ASN A 159 -19.59 0.51 -15.33
CA ASN A 159 -20.95 1.07 -15.49
C ASN A 159 -21.91 0.68 -14.34
N ASN A 160 -21.39 0.55 -13.13
CA ASN A 160 -22.13 0.26 -11.92
C ASN A 160 -21.98 1.42 -10.93
N LYS A 161 -23.12 1.95 -10.43
CA LYS A 161 -23.14 3.08 -9.49
C LYS A 161 -22.37 2.80 -8.19
N TYR A 162 -22.37 1.56 -7.70
CA TYR A 162 -21.63 1.18 -6.49
C TYR A 162 -20.12 1.08 -6.75
N ALA A 163 -19.72 0.52 -7.90
CA ALA A 163 -18.32 0.49 -8.31
C ALA A 163 -17.75 1.91 -8.52
N LEU A 164 -18.51 2.79 -9.13
CA LEU A 164 -18.13 4.19 -9.32
C LEU A 164 -18.01 4.95 -7.99
N LEU A 165 -18.97 4.77 -7.07
CA LEU A 165 -18.89 5.34 -5.72
C LEU A 165 -17.65 4.84 -4.96
N GLY A 166 -17.37 3.53 -5.06
CA GLY A 166 -16.17 2.90 -4.47
C GLY A 166 -14.88 3.50 -5.04
N ALA A 167 -14.82 3.68 -6.36
CA ALA A 167 -13.68 4.30 -7.02
C ALA A 167 -13.46 5.76 -6.58
N PHE A 168 -14.52 6.58 -6.49
CA PHE A 168 -14.39 7.96 -5.99
C PHE A 168 -13.90 8.03 -4.54
N ARG A 169 -14.34 7.13 -3.68
CA ARG A 169 -13.85 7.07 -2.29
C ARG A 169 -12.38 6.68 -2.22
N ALA A 170 -11.97 5.69 -3.03
CA ALA A 170 -10.58 5.28 -3.16
C ALA A 170 -9.69 6.42 -3.64
N VAL A 171 -10.09 7.09 -4.72
CA VAL A 171 -9.37 8.25 -5.27
C VAL A 171 -9.28 9.40 -4.27
N ALA A 172 -10.36 9.71 -3.57
CA ALA A 172 -10.35 10.76 -2.54
C ALA A 172 -9.36 10.46 -1.41
N GLN A 173 -9.25 9.20 -0.98
CA GLN A 173 -8.24 8.77 -0.01
C GLN A 173 -6.83 8.89 -0.56
N MET A 174 -6.53 8.25 -1.70
CA MET A 174 -5.19 8.17 -2.27
C MET A 174 -4.64 9.57 -2.58
N VAL A 175 -5.40 10.42 -3.32
CA VAL A 175 -5.00 11.80 -3.64
C VAL A 175 -4.76 12.63 -2.37
N SER A 176 -5.59 12.46 -1.35
CA SER A 176 -5.40 13.19 -0.10
C SER A 176 -4.11 12.80 0.62
N TYR A 177 -3.78 11.51 0.68
CA TYR A 177 -2.57 11.02 1.36
C TYR A 177 -1.30 11.14 0.52
N GLU A 178 -1.41 11.30 -0.79
CA GLU A 178 -0.29 11.60 -1.67
C GLU A 178 0.39 12.94 -1.28
N VAL A 179 -0.38 13.94 -0.84
CA VAL A 179 0.17 15.24 -0.42
C VAL A 179 1.16 15.14 0.74
N PRO A 180 0.82 14.59 1.93
CA PRO A 180 1.79 14.45 3.01
C PRO A 180 2.90 13.44 2.69
N MET A 181 2.63 12.44 1.83
CA MET A 181 3.63 11.49 1.36
C MET A 181 4.72 12.19 0.55
N ILE A 182 4.35 13.03 -0.41
CA ILE A 182 5.30 13.83 -1.21
C ILE A 182 6.10 14.77 -0.30
N LEU A 183 5.45 15.47 0.63
CA LEU A 183 6.14 16.37 1.55
C LEU A 183 7.13 15.61 2.45
N ALA A 184 6.75 14.45 2.98
CA ALA A 184 7.64 13.63 3.78
C ALA A 184 8.85 13.12 2.96
N LEU A 185 8.62 12.79 1.69
CA LEU A 185 9.65 12.34 0.76
C LEU A 185 10.65 13.42 0.36
N LEU A 186 10.23 14.70 0.38
CA LEU A 186 11.17 15.82 0.14
C LEU A 186 12.27 15.93 1.21
N VAL A 187 12.02 15.46 2.45
CA VAL A 187 13.02 15.53 3.52
C VAL A 187 14.29 14.75 3.20
N PRO A 188 14.25 13.44 2.88
CA PRO A 188 15.46 12.73 2.46
C PRO A 188 16.08 13.26 1.18
N ILE A 189 15.32 13.84 0.26
CA ILE A 189 15.85 14.50 -0.95
C ILE A 189 16.67 15.73 -0.58
N ILE A 190 16.19 16.58 0.32
CA ILE A 190 16.92 17.76 0.82
C ILE A 190 18.20 17.33 1.50
N LEU A 191 18.16 16.34 2.40
CA LEU A 191 19.32 15.83 3.12
C LEU A 191 20.37 15.21 2.20
N ALA A 192 19.95 14.54 1.13
CA ALA A 192 20.83 13.91 0.14
C ALA A 192 21.26 14.88 -0.99
N SER A 193 20.55 15.99 -1.19
CA SER A 193 20.73 16.93 -2.30
C SER A 193 20.65 16.27 -3.68
N THR A 194 19.88 15.18 -3.82
CA THR A 194 19.69 14.43 -5.08
C THR A 194 18.32 13.78 -5.13
N MET A 195 17.76 13.61 -6.32
CA MET A 195 16.49 12.91 -6.57
C MET A 195 16.69 11.50 -7.15
N SER A 196 17.94 11.08 -7.38
CA SER A 196 18.27 9.73 -7.80
C SER A 196 18.14 8.78 -6.61
N THR A 197 17.47 7.65 -6.79
CA THR A 197 17.31 6.61 -5.75
C THR A 197 18.65 6.04 -5.29
N GLU A 198 19.57 5.79 -6.22
CA GLU A 198 20.94 5.34 -5.92
C GLU A 198 21.75 6.45 -5.23
N GLY A 199 21.61 7.71 -5.69
CA GLY A 199 22.26 8.88 -5.08
C GLY A 199 21.83 9.10 -3.63
N ILE A 200 20.55 8.90 -3.32
CA ILE A 200 20.05 8.99 -1.93
C ILE A 200 20.70 7.91 -1.05
N ILE A 201 20.82 6.67 -1.51
CA ILE A 201 21.53 5.62 -0.76
C ILE A 201 23.01 5.98 -0.59
N ALA A 202 23.66 6.48 -1.64
CA ALA A 202 25.06 6.88 -1.57
C ALA A 202 25.31 8.04 -0.58
N ALA A 203 24.36 8.95 -0.43
CA ALA A 203 24.44 10.06 0.53
C ALA A 203 24.22 9.62 1.99
N GLN A 204 23.57 8.48 2.22
CA GLN A 204 23.29 7.95 3.56
C GLN A 204 24.52 7.28 4.17
N THR A 205 25.42 8.05 4.77
CA THR A 205 26.50 7.48 5.61
C THR A 205 25.94 6.84 6.88
N LEU A 206 24.92 7.45 7.46
CA LEU A 206 24.05 6.91 8.52
C LEU A 206 22.61 6.88 8.01
N PRO A 207 21.75 5.95 8.46
CA PRO A 207 20.36 5.88 8.06
C PRO A 207 19.62 7.20 8.33
N PHE A 208 18.88 7.71 7.34
CA PHE A 208 18.14 8.98 7.48
C PHE A 208 17.00 8.94 8.48
N ILE A 209 16.55 7.75 8.89
CA ILE A 209 15.60 7.62 9.98
C ILE A 209 16.11 8.24 11.29
N LEU A 210 17.45 8.26 11.49
CA LEU A 210 18.08 8.91 12.65
C LEU A 210 18.09 10.44 12.54
N PHE A 211 18.09 11.00 11.32
CA PHE A 211 18.00 12.43 11.07
C PHE A 211 16.57 12.95 11.14
N ALA A 212 15.62 12.21 10.59
CA ALA A 212 14.25 12.65 10.39
C ALA A 212 13.22 11.53 10.72
N PRO A 213 13.10 11.09 11.98
CA PRO A 213 12.19 10.03 12.37
C PRO A 213 10.71 10.39 12.16
N VAL A 214 10.36 11.68 12.34
CA VAL A 214 8.98 12.15 12.13
C VAL A 214 8.58 12.07 10.65
N SER A 215 9.50 12.43 9.75
CA SER A 215 9.28 12.29 8.30
C SER A 215 9.08 10.82 7.93
N ALA A 216 9.91 9.92 8.45
CA ALA A 216 9.78 8.48 8.21
C ALA A 216 8.42 7.94 8.70
N LEU A 217 7.94 8.42 9.85
CA LEU A 217 6.63 8.04 10.39
C LEU A 217 5.48 8.58 9.53
N ILE A 218 5.54 9.84 9.09
CA ILE A 218 4.53 10.44 8.19
C ILE A 218 4.50 9.67 6.87
N PHE A 219 5.66 9.38 6.30
CA PHE A 219 5.76 8.61 5.07
C PHE A 219 5.18 7.20 5.24
N PHE A 220 5.48 6.51 6.34
CA PHE A 220 4.94 5.18 6.64
C PHE A 220 3.42 5.19 6.77
N ILE A 221 2.83 6.18 7.49
CA ILE A 221 1.37 6.31 7.63
C ILE A 221 0.72 6.60 6.26
N SER A 222 1.31 7.52 5.49
CA SER A 222 0.78 7.88 4.17
C SER A 222 0.86 6.73 3.17
N SER A 223 1.94 5.95 3.20
CA SER A 223 2.09 4.77 2.35
C SER A 223 1.14 3.62 2.72
N LEU A 224 0.77 3.48 4.01
CA LEU A 224 -0.32 2.56 4.42
C LEU A 224 -1.66 2.97 3.82
N ALA A 225 -1.95 4.28 3.81
CA ALA A 225 -3.18 4.81 3.23
C ALA A 225 -3.20 4.69 1.69
N GLU A 226 -2.05 4.88 1.04
CA GLU A 226 -1.87 4.72 -0.41
C GLU A 226 -2.07 3.26 -0.87
N THR A 227 -1.61 2.31 -0.08
CA THR A 227 -1.80 0.88 -0.36
C THR A 227 -3.19 0.35 0.05
N GLY A 228 -4.08 1.19 0.58
CA GLY A 228 -5.44 0.82 0.96
C GLY A 228 -5.53 -0.22 2.07
N ARG A 229 -4.48 -0.39 2.88
CA ARG A 229 -4.47 -1.39 3.96
C ARG A 229 -5.09 -0.87 5.25
N THR A 230 -5.75 -1.74 6.01
CA THR A 230 -6.27 -1.40 7.34
C THR A 230 -5.15 -0.73 8.19
N PRO A 231 -5.43 0.42 8.87
CA PRO A 231 -6.72 1.00 9.21
C PRO A 231 -7.39 1.86 8.12
N PHE A 232 -6.75 2.08 6.97
CA PHE A 232 -7.21 2.94 5.86
C PHE A 232 -7.85 2.15 4.72
N ASP A 233 -8.55 1.07 5.03
CA ASP A 233 -9.17 0.14 4.08
C ASP A 233 -10.57 0.64 3.64
N LEU A 234 -10.58 1.70 2.82
CA LEU A 234 -11.81 2.21 2.20
C LEU A 234 -12.08 1.62 0.82
N LEU A 235 -11.05 1.05 0.20
CA LEU A 235 -11.12 0.46 -1.13
C LEU A 235 -11.99 -0.80 -1.16
N GLU A 236 -11.87 -1.65 -0.14
CA GLU A 236 -12.50 -2.97 -0.04
C GLU A 236 -13.60 -3.03 1.03
N ALA A 237 -14.21 -1.88 1.37
CA ALA A 237 -15.18 -1.76 2.45
C ALA A 237 -16.46 -2.62 2.21
N GLU A 238 -16.37 -3.94 2.37
CA GLU A 238 -17.49 -4.89 2.17
C GLU A 238 -18.75 -4.48 2.94
N SER A 239 -18.60 -3.95 4.14
CA SER A 239 -19.72 -3.52 4.99
C SER A 239 -20.43 -2.25 4.51
N GLU A 240 -19.83 -1.44 3.62
CA GLU A 240 -20.36 -0.15 3.18
C GLU A 240 -20.72 -0.13 1.69
N ILE A 241 -19.90 -0.74 0.82
CA ILE A 241 -19.99 -0.60 -0.64
C ILE A 241 -19.90 -1.96 -1.36
N VAL A 242 -20.25 -3.05 -0.72
CA VAL A 242 -20.20 -4.45 -1.23
C VAL A 242 -18.77 -4.91 -1.46
N ALA A 243 -18.04 -4.41 -2.49
CA ALA A 243 -16.64 -4.76 -2.76
C ALA A 243 -15.85 -3.62 -3.42
N GLY A 244 -16.31 -2.38 -3.32
CA GLY A 244 -15.59 -1.22 -3.85
C GLY A 244 -15.56 -1.16 -5.38
N PHE A 245 -14.45 -0.69 -5.98
CA PHE A 245 -14.33 -0.47 -7.43
C PHE A 245 -14.28 -1.75 -8.26
N HIS A 246 -13.95 -2.89 -7.67
CA HIS A 246 -13.76 -4.17 -8.37
C HIS A 246 -14.96 -5.12 -8.30
N ILE A 247 -16.16 -4.65 -7.92
CA ILE A 247 -17.40 -5.43 -7.80
C ILE A 247 -17.68 -6.28 -9.03
N GLU A 248 -17.52 -5.72 -10.24
CA GLU A 248 -17.87 -6.38 -11.49
C GLU A 248 -16.72 -7.24 -12.05
N TYR A 249 -15.52 -7.15 -11.48
CA TYR A 249 -14.37 -7.89 -11.96
C TYR A 249 -14.36 -9.33 -11.45
N SER A 250 -14.18 -10.29 -12.36
CA SER A 250 -14.12 -11.73 -12.04
C SER A 250 -12.88 -12.39 -12.60
N GLY A 251 -12.58 -13.60 -12.13
CA GLY A 251 -11.47 -14.42 -12.63
C GLY A 251 -10.11 -13.72 -12.55
N MET A 252 -9.31 -13.84 -13.60
CA MET A 252 -7.95 -13.27 -13.63
C MET A 252 -7.93 -11.74 -13.60
N LYS A 253 -8.97 -11.05 -14.11
CA LYS A 253 -9.06 -9.57 -14.05
C LYS A 253 -9.06 -9.06 -12.61
N PHE A 254 -9.84 -9.71 -11.72
CA PHE A 254 -9.80 -9.45 -10.28
C PHE A 254 -8.41 -9.78 -9.70
N GLY A 255 -7.83 -10.92 -10.12
CA GLY A 255 -6.49 -11.33 -9.67
C GLY A 255 -5.40 -10.31 -9.99
N MET A 256 -5.53 -9.58 -11.11
CA MET A 256 -4.57 -8.54 -11.51
C MET A 256 -4.59 -7.32 -10.58
N PHE A 257 -5.75 -6.87 -10.11
CA PHE A 257 -5.84 -5.81 -9.09
C PHE A 257 -5.19 -6.25 -7.79
N PHE A 258 -5.49 -7.46 -7.34
CA PHE A 258 -4.91 -8.05 -6.13
C PHE A 258 -3.38 -8.18 -6.22
N LEU A 259 -2.89 -8.64 -7.38
CA LEU A 259 -1.45 -8.73 -7.66
C LEU A 259 -0.78 -7.36 -7.57
N ALA A 260 -1.38 -6.33 -8.18
CA ALA A 260 -0.85 -4.97 -8.15
C ALA A 260 -0.82 -4.38 -6.73
N GLU A 261 -1.83 -4.64 -5.90
CA GLU A 261 -1.90 -4.21 -4.50
C GLU A 261 -0.74 -4.79 -3.68
N PHE A 262 -0.48 -6.11 -3.79
CA PHE A 262 0.63 -6.74 -3.07
C PHE A 262 1.99 -6.24 -3.54
N LEU A 263 2.16 -6.05 -4.87
CA LEU A 263 3.38 -5.46 -5.43
C LEU A 263 3.61 -4.05 -4.94
N ASN A 264 2.56 -3.22 -4.92
CA ASN A 264 2.64 -1.84 -4.45
C ASN A 264 3.00 -1.77 -2.95
N THR A 265 2.43 -2.64 -2.13
CA THR A 265 2.77 -2.70 -0.70
C THR A 265 4.24 -3.08 -0.47
N LEU A 266 4.75 -4.08 -1.20
CA LEU A 266 6.17 -4.44 -1.11
C LEU A 266 7.06 -3.31 -1.64
N PHE A 267 6.65 -2.65 -2.73
CA PHE A 267 7.35 -1.50 -3.29
C PHE A 267 7.45 -0.35 -2.28
N MET A 268 6.34 0.04 -1.63
CA MET A 268 6.33 1.07 -0.60
C MET A 268 7.23 0.70 0.59
N SER A 269 7.24 -0.57 1.00
CA SER A 269 8.19 -1.06 2.01
C SER A 269 9.65 -0.90 1.56
N GLY A 270 9.97 -1.25 0.32
CA GLY A 270 11.29 -1.07 -0.28
C GLY A 270 11.68 0.40 -0.41
N LEU A 271 10.72 1.27 -0.72
CA LEU A 271 10.94 2.71 -0.83
C LEU A 271 11.28 3.33 0.54
N VAL A 272 10.61 2.93 1.63
CA VAL A 272 11.00 3.31 3.00
C VAL A 272 12.43 2.86 3.32
N VAL A 273 12.80 1.63 2.94
CA VAL A 273 14.18 1.14 3.13
C VAL A 273 15.19 1.98 2.36
N THR A 274 14.89 2.31 1.12
CA THR A 274 15.76 3.11 0.26
C THR A 274 15.96 4.52 0.80
N LEU A 275 14.87 5.17 1.23
CA LEU A 275 14.88 6.57 1.65
C LEU A 275 15.41 6.78 3.07
N TYR A 276 15.08 5.87 4.00
CA TYR A 276 15.31 6.10 5.42
C TYR A 276 16.27 5.09 6.08
N LEU A 277 16.40 3.85 5.55
CA LEU A 277 17.18 2.78 6.17
C LEU A 277 18.48 2.44 5.40
N GLY A 278 18.89 3.29 4.46
CA GLY A 278 20.13 3.13 3.71
C GLY A 278 20.09 2.07 2.61
N GLY A 279 18.89 1.66 2.16
CA GLY A 279 18.72 0.72 1.06
C GLY A 279 19.47 -0.59 1.26
N TYR A 280 20.29 -0.95 0.28
CA TYR A 280 21.12 -2.16 0.27
C TYR A 280 22.38 -2.07 1.17
N ARG A 281 22.67 -0.90 1.77
CA ARG A 281 23.87 -0.74 2.61
C ARG A 281 23.81 -1.63 3.86
N PHE A 282 24.91 -2.38 4.08
CA PHE A 282 25.07 -3.25 5.22
C PHE A 282 26.52 -3.19 5.72
N PHE A 283 26.84 -2.17 6.52
CA PHE A 283 28.14 -1.95 7.18
C PHE A 283 29.34 -1.99 6.24
N GLY A 284 29.17 -1.70 4.95
CA GLY A 284 30.26 -1.69 3.94
C GLY A 284 30.55 -3.03 3.28
N LEU A 285 29.88 -4.11 3.70
CA LEU A 285 30.04 -5.45 3.11
C LEU A 285 29.49 -5.55 1.69
N GLU A 286 28.60 -4.64 1.32
CA GLU A 286 28.03 -4.53 -0.03
C GLU A 286 29.06 -4.23 -1.12
N ASN A 287 30.22 -3.68 -0.76
CA ASN A 287 31.30 -3.34 -1.70
C ASN A 287 32.40 -4.43 -1.79
N TRP A 288 32.18 -5.58 -1.16
CA TRP A 288 33.16 -6.65 -1.14
C TRP A 288 33.34 -7.27 -2.55
N VAL A 289 34.58 -7.29 -3.00
CA VAL A 289 35.01 -7.92 -4.25
C VAL A 289 35.93 -9.08 -3.92
N SER A 290 35.68 -10.24 -4.51
CA SER A 290 36.53 -11.43 -4.32
C SER A 290 37.89 -11.26 -5.01
N ALA A 291 38.87 -12.05 -4.59
CA ALA A 291 40.19 -12.18 -5.24
C ALA A 291 40.07 -12.53 -6.72
N ASP A 292 39.00 -13.23 -7.11
CA ASP A 292 38.70 -13.59 -8.52
C ASP A 292 38.10 -12.42 -9.33
N GLY A 293 37.95 -11.22 -8.73
CA GLY A 293 37.38 -10.02 -9.37
C GLY A 293 35.85 -10.01 -9.50
N TYR A 294 35.14 -10.96 -8.92
CA TYR A 294 33.68 -10.98 -8.92
C TYR A 294 33.09 -10.19 -7.72
N PRO A 295 32.10 -9.31 -7.95
CA PRO A 295 31.53 -8.45 -6.91
C PRO A 295 30.46 -9.18 -6.09
N TYR A 296 30.85 -10.14 -5.25
CA TYR A 296 29.89 -10.88 -4.39
C TYR A 296 29.20 -9.99 -3.35
N GLY A 297 29.75 -8.83 -3.02
CA GLY A 297 29.11 -7.83 -2.19
C GLY A 297 27.74 -7.38 -2.72
N ARG A 298 27.50 -7.44 -4.04
CA ARG A 298 26.19 -7.19 -4.64
C ARG A 298 25.13 -8.16 -4.11
N LEU A 299 25.45 -9.44 -3.94
CA LEU A 299 24.55 -10.45 -3.37
C LEU A 299 24.23 -10.13 -1.90
N ILE A 300 25.25 -9.73 -1.12
CA ILE A 300 25.06 -9.31 0.28
C ILE A 300 24.14 -8.08 0.34
N GLY A 301 24.35 -7.09 -0.53
CA GLY A 301 23.49 -5.92 -0.65
C GLY A 301 22.05 -6.29 -1.00
N LEU A 302 21.85 -7.19 -1.95
CA LEU A 302 20.52 -7.69 -2.33
C LEU A 302 19.81 -8.36 -1.14
N ILE A 303 20.50 -9.25 -0.44
CA ILE A 303 19.95 -9.95 0.74
C ILE A 303 19.61 -8.93 1.85
N ALA A 304 20.50 -7.97 2.10
CA ALA A 304 20.27 -6.92 3.11
C ALA A 304 19.08 -6.03 2.76
N PHE A 305 18.93 -5.64 1.48
CA PHE A 305 17.80 -4.89 1.00
C PHE A 305 16.48 -5.63 1.22
N PHE A 306 16.40 -6.88 0.75
CA PHE A 306 15.18 -7.68 0.92
C PHE A 306 14.89 -8.03 2.37
N ALA A 307 15.90 -8.31 3.19
CA ALA A 307 15.70 -8.56 4.62
C ALA A 307 15.06 -7.36 5.33
N LYS A 308 15.54 -6.13 5.08
CA LYS A 308 14.95 -4.89 5.59
C LYS A 308 13.54 -4.67 5.02
N THR A 309 13.35 -4.89 3.72
CA THR A 309 12.05 -4.72 3.03
C THR A 309 11.02 -5.69 3.58
N PHE A 310 11.36 -6.97 3.77
CA PHE A 310 10.45 -7.96 4.37
C PHE A 310 10.16 -7.68 5.86
N LEU A 311 11.12 -7.14 6.60
CA LEU A 311 10.88 -6.71 7.97
C LEU A 311 9.83 -5.57 8.01
N LEU A 312 9.95 -4.58 7.15
CA LEU A 312 8.96 -3.52 7.04
C LEU A 312 7.61 -4.03 6.52
N TYR A 313 7.62 -4.89 5.51
CA TYR A 313 6.41 -5.54 5.02
C TYR A 313 5.68 -6.30 6.14
N PHE A 314 6.42 -7.00 7.01
CA PHE A 314 5.86 -7.61 8.21
C PHE A 314 5.20 -6.58 9.13
N ILE A 315 5.80 -5.40 9.31
CA ILE A 315 5.21 -4.32 10.11
C ILE A 315 3.91 -3.80 9.46
N TYR A 316 3.86 -3.66 8.13
CA TYR A 316 2.63 -3.30 7.40
C TYR A 316 1.51 -4.33 7.65
N ASP A 317 1.82 -5.61 7.54
CA ASP A 317 0.85 -6.68 7.80
C ASP A 317 0.46 -6.76 9.29
N TRP A 318 1.40 -6.45 10.19
CA TRP A 318 1.11 -6.38 11.63
C TRP A 318 0.13 -5.26 11.95
N VAL A 319 0.35 -4.07 11.42
CA VAL A 319 -0.58 -2.94 11.57
C VAL A 319 -1.95 -3.29 11.01
N ARG A 320 -2.00 -3.92 9.83
CA ARG A 320 -3.24 -4.43 9.22
C ARG A 320 -4.01 -5.39 10.13
N GLY A 321 -3.32 -6.26 10.84
CA GLY A 321 -3.95 -7.28 11.69
C GLY A 321 -4.37 -6.79 13.08
N THR A 322 -3.86 -5.63 13.54
CA THR A 322 -4.03 -5.16 14.93
C THR A 322 -4.94 -3.94 15.06
N LEU A 323 -4.93 -3.03 14.09
CA LEU A 323 -5.68 -1.79 14.18
C LEU A 323 -7.11 -1.95 13.62
N PRO A 324 -8.11 -1.34 14.28
CA PRO A 324 -9.46 -1.29 13.74
C PRO A 324 -9.53 -0.33 12.56
N ARG A 325 -10.52 -0.55 11.70
CA ARG A 325 -10.81 0.31 10.56
C ARG A 325 -11.35 1.68 11.01
N VAL A 326 -10.90 2.73 10.35
CA VAL A 326 -11.30 4.12 10.61
C VAL A 326 -12.32 4.58 9.54
N ARG A 327 -13.25 5.48 9.93
CA ARG A 327 -14.25 6.04 8.99
C ARG A 327 -13.62 7.07 8.05
N VAL A 328 -14.21 7.22 6.84
CA VAL A 328 -13.76 8.16 5.79
C VAL A 328 -13.53 9.58 6.34
N ASP A 329 -14.51 10.11 7.08
CA ASP A 329 -14.43 11.47 7.64
C ASP A 329 -13.25 11.64 8.59
N GLN A 330 -12.97 10.62 9.40
CA GLN A 330 -11.86 10.64 10.36
C GLN A 330 -10.51 10.58 9.61
N ILE A 331 -10.41 9.74 8.57
CA ILE A 331 -9.22 9.59 7.75
C ILE A 331 -8.88 10.91 7.05
N LEU A 332 -9.84 11.54 6.39
CA LEU A 332 -9.64 12.81 5.68
C LEU A 332 -9.36 13.96 6.65
N ASN A 333 -10.08 14.03 7.79
CA ASN A 333 -9.81 15.05 8.82
C ASN A 333 -8.42 14.90 9.45
N PHE A 334 -7.98 13.67 9.72
CA PHE A 334 -6.64 13.40 10.24
C PHE A 334 -5.57 13.86 9.25
N ASN A 335 -5.76 13.54 7.97
CA ASN A 335 -4.83 13.95 6.94
C ASN A 335 -4.73 15.48 6.80
N TRP A 336 -5.82 16.15 6.48
CA TRP A 336 -5.83 17.58 6.16
C TRP A 336 -5.60 18.48 7.37
N LYS A 337 -6.07 18.08 8.56
CA LYS A 337 -5.94 18.92 9.78
C LYS A 337 -4.68 18.63 10.59
N PHE A 338 -4.01 17.50 10.35
CA PHE A 338 -2.84 17.12 11.13
C PHE A 338 -1.63 16.76 10.26
N LEU A 339 -1.71 15.75 9.37
CA LEU A 339 -0.55 15.28 8.62
C LEU A 339 0.00 16.31 7.64
N VAL A 340 -0.86 16.97 6.87
CA VAL A 340 -0.42 17.97 5.87
C VAL A 340 0.25 19.17 6.51
N PRO A 341 -0.32 19.85 7.53
CA PRO A 341 0.37 20.95 8.20
C PRO A 341 1.66 20.52 8.90
N LEU A 342 1.70 19.32 9.48
CA LEU A 342 2.89 18.79 10.14
C LEU A 342 4.01 18.52 9.14
N SER A 343 3.70 17.85 8.02
CA SER A 343 4.69 17.56 6.98
C SER A 343 5.22 18.82 6.30
N LEU A 344 4.37 19.82 6.07
CA LEU A 344 4.78 21.11 5.52
C LEU A 344 5.73 21.85 6.46
N ALA A 345 5.37 21.94 7.75
CA ALA A 345 6.24 22.54 8.77
C ALA A 345 7.59 21.81 8.85
N LEU A 346 7.57 20.48 8.80
CA LEU A 346 8.76 19.65 8.87
C LEU A 346 9.71 19.91 7.69
N VAL A 347 9.21 19.94 6.45
CA VAL A 347 10.02 20.26 5.26
C VAL A 347 10.63 21.65 5.39
N PHE A 348 9.83 22.64 5.76
CA PHE A 348 10.28 24.03 5.90
C PHE A 348 11.41 24.18 6.93
N PHE A 349 11.23 23.62 8.14
CA PHE A 349 12.25 23.72 9.18
C PHE A 349 13.51 22.90 8.87
N VAL A 350 13.35 21.69 8.29
CA VAL A 350 14.51 20.87 7.88
C VAL A 350 15.33 21.60 6.81
N ALA A 351 14.68 22.20 5.81
CA ALA A 351 15.36 22.93 4.74
C ALA A 351 16.14 24.15 5.27
N ILE A 352 15.56 24.92 6.21
CA ILE A 352 16.22 26.05 6.84
C ILE A 352 17.43 25.58 7.65
N VAL A 353 17.25 24.59 8.50
CA VAL A 353 18.31 24.10 9.39
C VAL A 353 19.45 23.49 8.57
N ASP A 354 19.14 22.71 7.53
CA ASP A 354 20.16 22.15 6.65
C ASP A 354 20.99 23.22 5.95
N LYS A 355 20.37 24.33 5.55
CA LYS A 355 21.05 25.46 4.93
C LYS A 355 21.90 26.30 5.92
N LEU A 356 21.51 26.31 7.21
CA LEU A 356 22.25 27.01 8.26
C LEU A 356 23.47 26.23 8.74
N ILE A 357 23.50 24.91 8.56
CA ILE A 357 24.65 24.11 8.96
C ILE A 357 25.80 24.31 7.97
N PRO A 358 27.01 24.69 8.40
CA PRO A 358 28.15 24.89 7.51
C PRO A 358 28.55 23.62 6.77
N THR A 359 28.93 23.76 5.50
CA THR A 359 29.51 22.67 4.71
C THR A 359 30.83 22.22 5.36
N GLY A 360 30.92 20.91 5.70
CA GLY A 360 32.07 20.33 6.40
C GLY A 360 31.84 19.97 7.87
N THR A 361 30.65 20.25 8.41
CA THR A 361 30.28 19.82 9.75
C THR A 361 30.28 18.29 9.86
N ASN A 362 30.76 17.78 10.99
CA ASN A 362 30.76 16.33 11.25
C ASN A 362 29.35 15.75 11.13
N VAL A 363 29.23 14.60 10.44
CA VAL A 363 27.95 13.91 10.15
C VAL A 363 27.17 13.67 11.43
N VAL A 364 27.82 13.30 12.53
CA VAL A 364 27.16 13.05 13.84
C VAL A 364 26.54 14.34 14.39
N VAL A 365 27.22 15.49 14.27
CA VAL A 365 26.69 16.80 14.72
C VAL A 365 25.51 17.21 13.87
N ARG A 366 25.60 17.09 12.54
CA ARG A 366 24.47 17.34 11.63
C ARG A 366 23.27 16.47 11.99
N MET A 367 23.50 15.16 12.25
CA MET A 367 22.46 14.23 12.69
C MET A 367 21.79 14.69 13.99
N THR A 368 22.58 15.04 15.03
CA THR A 368 22.01 15.45 16.32
C THR A 368 21.18 16.71 16.22
N ILE A 369 21.59 17.69 15.41
CA ILE A 369 20.82 18.92 15.18
C ILE A 369 19.47 18.61 14.53
N HIS A 370 19.47 17.83 13.46
CA HIS A 370 18.21 17.43 12.79
C HIS A 370 17.32 16.56 13.68
N LEU A 371 17.89 15.66 14.47
CA LEU A 371 17.14 14.84 15.43
C LEU A 371 16.46 15.70 16.50
N LEU A 372 17.19 16.65 17.08
CA LEU A 372 16.62 17.58 18.07
C LEU A 372 15.50 18.42 17.47
N LEU A 373 15.67 18.92 16.24
CA LEU A 373 14.62 19.62 15.51
C LEU A 373 13.37 18.75 15.33
N ASN A 374 13.54 17.50 14.89
CA ASN A 374 12.43 16.58 14.71
C ASN A 374 11.71 16.26 16.03
N ILE A 375 12.43 16.05 17.13
CA ILE A 375 11.87 15.86 18.46
C ILE A 375 11.08 17.09 18.91
N LEU A 376 11.60 18.29 18.67
CA LEU A 376 10.91 19.55 19.00
C LEU A 376 9.59 19.67 18.23
N ILE A 377 9.61 19.43 16.92
CA ILE A 377 8.41 19.45 16.05
C ILE A 377 7.39 18.40 16.53
N ALA A 378 7.85 17.19 16.83
CA ALA A 378 6.98 16.13 17.39
C ALA A 378 6.36 16.53 18.73
N ALA A 379 7.14 17.12 19.64
CA ALA A 379 6.66 17.58 20.95
C ALA A 379 5.59 18.66 20.79
N VAL A 380 5.82 19.65 19.93
CA VAL A 380 4.85 20.72 19.62
C VAL A 380 3.57 20.12 19.02
N ALA A 381 3.71 19.22 18.06
CA ALA A 381 2.56 18.55 17.42
C ALA A 381 1.73 17.75 18.43
N LEU A 382 2.37 16.99 19.32
CA LEU A 382 1.71 16.22 20.38
C LEU A 382 1.00 17.14 21.37
N GLU A 383 1.62 18.25 21.75
CA GLU A 383 0.99 19.23 22.67
C GLU A 383 -0.24 19.87 22.02
N LEU A 384 -0.18 20.22 20.74
CA LEU A 384 -1.34 20.74 19.99
C LEU A 384 -2.47 19.73 19.92
N LEU A 385 -2.17 18.45 19.70
CA LEU A 385 -3.17 17.38 19.73
C LEU A 385 -3.80 17.19 21.09
N ARG A 386 -2.98 17.21 22.16
CA ARG A 386 -3.47 17.12 23.54
C ARG A 386 -4.40 18.27 23.88
N ARG A 387 -4.06 19.50 23.50
CA ARG A 387 -4.90 20.69 23.74
C ARG A 387 -6.23 20.59 23.00
N ARG A 388 -6.24 20.21 21.72
CA ARG A 388 -7.47 19.97 20.95
C ARG A 388 -8.31 18.84 21.54
N GLY A 389 -7.69 17.72 21.92
CA GLY A 389 -8.40 16.61 22.57
C GLY A 389 -9.04 17.01 23.90
N ARG A 390 -8.38 17.86 24.70
CA ARG A 390 -8.93 18.42 25.95
C ARG A 390 -10.12 19.36 25.69
N GLN A 391 -10.00 20.23 24.70
CA GLN A 391 -11.09 21.15 24.31
C GLN A 391 -12.32 20.38 23.82
N ASN A 392 -12.14 19.35 22.98
CA ASN A 392 -13.24 18.51 22.50
C ASN A 392 -13.95 17.75 23.65
N ARG A 393 -13.18 17.23 24.62
CA ARG A 393 -13.78 16.59 25.83
C ARG A 393 -14.58 17.59 26.68
N LEU A 394 -14.07 18.79 26.87
CA LEU A 394 -14.77 19.85 27.59
C LEU A 394 -16.03 20.30 26.85
N ALA A 395 -15.99 20.41 25.51
CA ALA A 395 -17.17 20.74 24.71
C ALA A 395 -18.23 19.62 24.77
N MET A 396 -17.84 18.34 24.75
CA MET A 396 -18.77 17.22 24.94
C MET A 396 -19.38 17.19 26.33
N SER A 397 -18.60 17.48 27.38
CA SER A 397 -19.11 17.54 28.76
C SER A 397 -20.04 18.75 29.01
N ALA A 398 -19.80 19.88 28.33
CA ALA A 398 -20.65 21.06 28.41
C ALA A 398 -21.95 20.91 27.59
N GLY A 399 -21.89 20.20 26.43
CA GLY A 399 -23.07 19.92 25.60
C GLY A 399 -23.96 18.78 26.12
N GLY A 400 -23.43 17.89 26.94
CA GLY A 400 -24.19 16.79 27.57
C GLY A 400 -25.06 17.22 28.76
N GLY A 401 -24.94 18.48 29.22
CA GLY A 401 -25.73 19.01 30.31
C GLY A 401 -27.07 19.66 29.94
N SER A 402 -27.34 19.90 28.65
CA SER A 402 -28.60 20.53 28.20
C SER A 402 -29.59 19.56 27.52
N GLY A 403 -29.26 18.26 27.42
CA GLY A 403 -30.12 17.21 26.84
C GLY A 403 -30.66 16.23 27.89
N GLY A 404 -30.68 16.61 29.19
CA GLY A 404 -31.19 15.81 30.28
C GLY A 404 -32.56 16.28 30.70
N VAL A 405 -33.58 15.51 30.29
CA VAL A 405 -34.88 15.44 30.99
C VAL A 405 -35.60 16.80 31.15
N GLU A 406 -36.25 17.29 30.08
CA GLU A 406 -37.53 17.96 30.29
C GLU A 406 -38.51 16.89 30.75
N ALA A 407 -38.59 16.75 32.06
CA ALA A 407 -39.68 16.09 32.70
C ALA A 407 -40.96 16.81 32.24
N VAL A 408 -41.85 16.03 31.67
CA VAL A 408 -43.24 16.40 31.45
C VAL A 408 -43.81 16.73 32.83
N ALA A 409 -43.67 17.99 33.26
CA ALA A 409 -44.39 18.56 34.37
C ALA A 409 -45.66 19.19 33.80
N GLY A 410 -46.78 18.70 34.27
CA GLY A 410 -48.12 18.88 33.86
C GLY A 410 -48.55 20.28 33.47
N HIS A 411 -49.32 20.32 32.40
CA HIS A 411 -50.40 21.27 32.24
C HIS A 411 -51.72 20.51 32.43
N GLY A 412 -52.27 20.69 33.62
CA GLY A 412 -53.67 20.37 33.84
C GLY A 412 -54.58 21.44 33.27
N GLY A 413 -55.69 21.00 32.69
CA GLY A 413 -56.86 21.82 32.52
C GLY A 413 -57.35 21.96 31.08
N GLY A 414 -58.47 21.32 30.76
CA GLY A 414 -59.28 21.61 29.58
C GLY A 414 -59.92 20.36 29.00
N HIS A 415 -61.12 20.08 29.42
CA HIS A 415 -62.07 19.15 28.79
C HIS A 415 -62.16 19.40 27.30
N ASP A 416 -62.09 18.33 26.48
CA ASP A 416 -63.04 18.10 25.42
C ASP A 416 -63.05 16.62 25.01
N ASP A 417 -64.19 16.09 25.06
CA ASP A 417 -64.65 14.70 24.85
C ASP A 417 -64.69 14.40 23.36
N HIS A 418 -63.76 13.61 22.84
CA HIS A 418 -63.95 12.91 21.56
C HIS A 418 -63.30 11.52 21.63
N GLY A 419 -64.13 10.52 21.42
CA GLY A 419 -63.83 9.10 21.48
C GLY A 419 -62.62 8.69 20.66
N HIS A 420 -61.76 7.96 21.29
CA HIS A 420 -60.68 7.29 20.68
C HIS A 420 -60.89 5.79 20.77
N ASP A 421 -61.09 5.17 19.64
CA ASP A 421 -60.92 3.74 19.41
C ASP A 421 -59.51 3.36 19.82
N GLY A 422 -59.42 2.40 20.73
CA GLY A 422 -58.20 1.81 21.19
C GLY A 422 -57.49 1.00 20.06
N PRO A 423 -56.19 0.79 20.14
CA PRO A 423 -55.48 -0.01 19.16
C PRO A 423 -55.99 -1.43 19.15
N GLN A 424 -56.42 -1.87 17.97
CA GLN A 424 -56.85 -3.25 17.73
C GLN A 424 -55.68 -4.22 17.96
N PRO A 425 -55.91 -5.40 18.52
CA PRO A 425 -54.89 -6.43 18.63
C PRO A 425 -54.45 -6.90 17.23
N ILE A 426 -53.14 -7.03 17.06
CA ILE A 426 -52.54 -7.60 15.86
C ILE A 426 -53.04 -9.03 15.73
N GLU A 427 -53.82 -9.33 14.67
CA GLU A 427 -54.23 -10.68 14.32
C GLU A 427 -52.98 -11.57 14.13
N ASP A 428 -53.09 -12.78 14.64
CA ASP A 428 -52.07 -13.83 14.58
C ASP A 428 -51.56 -14.04 13.14
N VAL A 429 -50.27 -13.88 12.93
CA VAL A 429 -49.57 -14.29 11.71
C VAL A 429 -49.58 -15.84 11.70
N PRO A 430 -50.15 -16.50 10.71
CA PRO A 430 -50.14 -17.95 10.67
C PRO A 430 -48.74 -18.51 10.53
N ASP A 431 -48.40 -19.47 11.35
CA ASP A 431 -47.17 -20.24 11.39
C ASP A 431 -46.93 -20.95 10.04
N VAL A 432 -45.93 -20.51 9.28
CA VAL A 432 -45.57 -20.99 7.93
C VAL A 432 -44.76 -22.29 8.00
N LEU A 433 -44.77 -22.99 9.10
CA LEU A 433 -43.92 -24.18 9.33
C LEU A 433 -44.59 -25.56 9.08
N ASP A 434 -45.89 -25.59 8.67
CA ASP A 434 -46.60 -26.85 8.47
C ASP A 434 -47.21 -27.03 7.05
N THR A 435 -46.44 -26.79 5.98
CA THR A 435 -46.79 -27.30 4.65
C THR A 435 -45.80 -28.37 4.21
N PRO A 436 -46.25 -29.64 4.00
CA PRO A 436 -45.38 -30.67 3.46
C PRO A 436 -45.05 -30.35 2.00
N LEU A 437 -43.75 -30.53 1.65
CA LEU A 437 -43.19 -30.37 0.30
C LEU A 437 -44.00 -31.17 -0.73
N GLY A 438 -44.97 -30.53 -1.38
CA GLY A 438 -45.68 -31.07 -2.53
C GLY A 438 -44.76 -31.09 -3.76
N VAL A 439 -44.66 -32.28 -4.33
CA VAL A 439 -43.99 -32.59 -5.60
C VAL A 439 -44.53 -31.65 -6.69
N ARG A 440 -43.72 -30.82 -7.31
CA ARG A 440 -44.08 -30.04 -8.49
C ARG A 440 -44.07 -30.94 -9.71
N GLU A 441 -45.23 -31.10 -10.32
CA GLU A 441 -45.37 -31.70 -11.66
C GLU A 441 -44.63 -30.85 -12.72
N PRO A 442 -44.04 -31.48 -13.75
CA PRO A 442 -43.35 -30.76 -14.80
C PRO A 442 -44.32 -30.01 -15.71
N VAL A 443 -44.11 -28.69 -15.84
CA VAL A 443 -44.81 -27.84 -16.79
C VAL A 443 -44.41 -28.21 -18.21
N ALA A 444 -45.37 -28.62 -19.02
CA ALA A 444 -45.21 -28.91 -20.44
C ALA A 444 -44.85 -27.65 -21.21
N VAL A 445 -43.74 -27.70 -21.98
CA VAL A 445 -43.32 -26.67 -22.92
C VAL A 445 -44.17 -26.79 -24.19
N PRO A 446 -44.88 -25.76 -24.67
CA PRO A 446 -45.53 -25.81 -25.97
C PRO A 446 -44.48 -25.65 -27.08
N ALA A 447 -44.49 -26.55 -28.05
CA ALA A 447 -43.78 -26.46 -29.31
C ALA A 447 -44.37 -25.35 -30.16
N HIS A 448 -43.52 -24.38 -30.55
CA HIS A 448 -43.62 -23.66 -31.83
C HIS A 448 -42.21 -23.07 -32.16
#